data_5c97356825ffcbf12fff4c30908055aa
#
_entry.id   5c97356825ffcbf12fff4c30908055aa
#
_cell.length_a   1.000
_cell.length_b   1.000
_cell.length_c   1.000
_cell.angle_alpha   90.00
_cell.angle_beta   90.00
_cell.angle_gamma   90.00
#
_symmetry.space_group_name_H-M   'P 1'
#
loop_
_entity.id
_entity.type
_entity.pdbx_description
1 polymer ?
#
loop_
_entity_poly.entity_id
_entity_poly.type
_entity_poly.pdbx_seq_one_letter_code
_entity_poly.pdbx_strand_id
1 'polypeptide(L)'
;MKVLFLSFLLIIAAVSCSTVDEDCMCTEEYRFFLVTVVDTLGIPVDSLAITIKDKDGDELDVLQETHPFGAGKYTVLNDSFTQMFCACGTPEKIYFSATDGSRVANGEFMFNTDECKCHINKISGPDTLSLK
;
A
#
# COMPACT_ATOMS: atom_id res chain seq x y z
N MET A 1 39.43 36.53 -28.92
CA MET A 1 38.31 35.60 -28.83
C MET A 1 38.21 35.07 -27.41
N LYS A 2 37.19 35.53 -26.65
CA LYS A 2 36.95 35.06 -25.27
C LYS A 2 35.94 33.93 -25.35
N VAL A 3 36.37 32.71 -25.00
CA VAL A 3 35.49 31.55 -24.89
C VAL A 3 34.85 31.59 -23.51
N LEU A 4 33.56 31.83 -23.46
CA LEU A 4 32.73 31.80 -22.23
C LEU A 4 32.36 30.34 -21.96
N PHE A 5 33.02 29.74 -20.95
CA PHE A 5 32.58 28.44 -20.42
C PHE A 5 31.33 28.64 -19.56
N LEU A 6 30.18 28.33 -20.11
CA LEU A 6 28.92 28.25 -19.35
C LEU A 6 28.86 26.96 -18.61
N SER A 7 29.25 26.97 -17.31
CA SER A 7 29.15 25.86 -16.42
C SER A 7 27.66 25.61 -16.07
N PHE A 8 27.05 24.64 -16.72
CA PHE A 8 25.70 24.19 -16.43
C PHE A 8 25.74 23.30 -15.17
N LEU A 9 25.50 23.94 -14.01
CA LEU A 9 25.42 23.24 -12.73
C LEU A 9 24.09 22.44 -12.68
N LEU A 10 24.16 21.17 -13.01
CA LEU A 10 23.03 20.25 -12.92
C LEU A 10 22.79 19.96 -11.43
N ILE A 11 21.82 20.65 -10.83
CA ILE A 11 21.35 20.35 -9.46
C ILE A 11 20.51 19.08 -9.56
N ILE A 12 21.14 17.95 -9.28
CA ILE A 12 20.43 16.68 -9.04
C ILE A 12 19.82 16.80 -7.65
N ALA A 13 18.53 17.10 -7.59
CA ALA A 13 17.75 16.96 -6.38
C ALA A 13 17.65 15.46 -6.07
N ALA A 14 18.60 14.95 -5.31
CA ALA A 14 18.50 13.62 -4.73
C ALA A 14 17.31 13.64 -3.75
N VAL A 15 16.20 13.02 -4.13
CA VAL A 15 15.14 12.68 -3.20
C VAL A 15 15.73 11.63 -2.27
N SER A 16 16.32 12.09 -1.17
CA SER A 16 16.86 11.25 -0.14
C SER A 16 15.69 10.68 0.65
N CYS A 17 15.37 9.41 0.42
CA CYS A 17 14.56 8.67 1.36
C CYS A 17 15.35 8.57 2.68
N SER A 18 14.79 9.06 3.78
CA SER A 18 15.46 9.05 5.08
C SER A 18 15.88 7.63 5.45
N THR A 19 17.12 7.45 5.86
CA THR A 19 17.57 6.19 6.46
C THR A 19 16.95 6.06 7.85
N VAL A 20 16.58 4.84 8.20
CA VAL A 20 16.05 4.51 9.53
C VAL A 20 17.15 4.74 10.57
N ASP A 21 16.84 5.41 11.68
CA ASP A 21 17.76 5.58 12.80
C ASP A 21 18.11 4.21 13.43
N GLU A 22 19.38 4.01 13.80
CA GLU A 22 19.87 2.77 14.43
C GLU A 22 19.24 2.50 15.82
N ASP A 23 18.66 3.53 16.45
CA ASP A 23 18.02 3.43 17.78
C ASP A 23 16.54 3.05 17.73
N CYS A 24 16.00 2.67 16.56
CA CYS A 24 14.61 2.29 16.42
C CYS A 24 14.31 0.94 17.07
N MET A 25 13.41 0.96 18.05
CA MET A 25 12.85 -0.24 18.69
C MET A 25 11.43 -0.47 18.22
N CYS A 26 11.24 -1.52 17.41
CA CYS A 26 9.90 -1.93 16.95
C CYS A 26 9.19 -2.76 18.03
N THR A 27 7.88 -2.60 18.14
CA THR A 27 7.04 -3.51 18.92
C THR A 27 6.88 -4.85 18.18
N GLU A 28 6.52 -5.90 18.90
CA GLU A 28 6.23 -7.22 18.30
C GLU A 28 4.84 -7.29 17.65
N GLU A 29 4.11 -6.17 17.61
CA GLU A 29 2.82 -6.08 16.94
C GLU A 29 3.01 -6.26 15.43
N TYR A 30 2.12 -7.04 14.80
CA TYR A 30 2.06 -7.18 13.36
C TYR A 30 0.73 -6.65 12.85
N ARG A 31 0.76 -5.62 12.03
CA ARG A 31 -0.44 -4.95 11.50
C ARG A 31 -0.79 -5.48 10.13
N PHE A 32 -2.08 -5.65 9.92
CA PHE A 32 -2.67 -5.89 8.61
C PHE A 32 -3.95 -5.07 8.47
N PHE A 33 -4.22 -4.64 7.26
CA PHE A 33 -5.38 -3.81 6.93
C PHE A 33 -6.29 -4.56 5.98
N LEU A 34 -7.56 -4.63 6.37
CA LEU A 34 -8.57 -5.40 5.67
C LEU A 34 -9.57 -4.50 4.96
N VAL A 35 -10.14 -5.01 3.89
CA VAL A 35 -11.34 -4.48 3.26
C VAL A 35 -12.40 -5.57 3.17
N THR A 36 -13.66 -5.20 3.35
CA THR A 36 -14.78 -6.12 3.13
C THR A 36 -15.32 -5.94 1.73
N VAL A 37 -15.43 -7.02 0.96
CA VAL A 37 -16.09 -6.99 -0.36
C VAL A 37 -17.49 -7.60 -0.22
N VAL A 38 -18.49 -6.84 -0.65
CA VAL A 38 -19.89 -7.24 -0.60
C VAL A 38 -20.50 -7.21 -2.01
N ASP A 39 -21.55 -7.99 -2.21
CA ASP A 39 -22.36 -7.91 -3.41
C ASP A 39 -23.29 -6.68 -3.43
N THR A 40 -24.13 -6.57 -4.45
CA THR A 40 -25.10 -5.47 -4.58
C THR A 40 -26.20 -5.48 -3.50
N LEU A 41 -26.35 -6.56 -2.76
CA LEU A 41 -27.28 -6.71 -1.63
C LEU A 41 -26.60 -6.46 -0.27
N GLY A 42 -25.27 -6.17 -0.27
CA GLY A 42 -24.50 -5.97 0.94
C GLY A 42 -24.05 -7.27 1.61
N ILE A 43 -24.16 -8.40 0.92
CA ILE A 43 -23.74 -9.71 1.44
C ILE A 43 -22.23 -9.89 1.17
N PRO A 44 -21.42 -10.26 2.18
CA PRO A 44 -20.00 -10.55 2.00
C PRO A 44 -19.74 -11.64 0.97
N VAL A 45 -18.75 -11.43 0.10
CA VAL A 45 -18.40 -12.35 -1.00
C VAL A 45 -17.01 -12.92 -0.77
N ASP A 46 -16.93 -14.24 -0.69
CA ASP A 46 -15.68 -14.99 -0.54
C ASP A 46 -15.13 -15.48 -1.88
N SER A 47 -13.89 -16.00 -1.85
CA SER A 47 -13.24 -16.68 -2.99
C SER A 47 -13.06 -15.82 -4.23
N LEU A 48 -12.81 -14.51 -4.04
CA LEU A 48 -12.46 -13.60 -5.11
C LEU A 48 -10.96 -13.71 -5.47
N ALA A 49 -10.64 -13.51 -6.74
CA ALA A 49 -9.28 -13.29 -7.18
C ALA A 49 -8.88 -11.85 -6.83
N ILE A 50 -7.77 -11.70 -6.09
CA ILE A 50 -7.29 -10.41 -5.59
C ILE A 50 -6.04 -9.99 -6.36
N THR A 51 -5.99 -8.74 -6.76
CA THR A 51 -4.82 -8.09 -7.32
C THR A 51 -4.57 -6.78 -6.55
N ILE A 52 -3.36 -6.60 -6.07
CA ILE A 52 -2.95 -5.40 -5.36
C ILE A 52 -1.75 -4.80 -6.08
N LYS A 53 -1.77 -3.49 -6.30
CA LYS A 53 -0.70 -2.79 -7.01
C LYS A 53 -0.27 -1.56 -6.22
N ASP A 54 1.00 -1.24 -6.34
CA ASP A 54 1.54 0.02 -5.83
C ASP A 54 1.20 1.20 -6.75
N LYS A 55 1.71 2.39 -6.39
CA LYS A 55 1.51 3.64 -7.14
C LYS A 55 2.07 3.60 -8.57
N ASP A 56 3.07 2.76 -8.83
CA ASP A 56 3.75 2.63 -10.12
C ASP A 56 3.09 1.55 -11.00
N GLY A 57 2.13 0.80 -10.43
CA GLY A 57 1.37 -0.25 -11.10
C GLY A 57 2.01 -1.63 -10.97
N ASP A 58 3.06 -1.76 -10.17
CA ASP A 58 3.70 -3.03 -9.87
C ASP A 58 2.83 -3.86 -8.93
N GLU A 59 2.67 -5.15 -9.23
CA GLU A 59 1.85 -6.05 -8.45
C GLU A 59 2.57 -6.46 -7.16
N LEU A 60 1.82 -6.39 -6.04
CA LEU A 60 2.28 -6.78 -4.71
C LEU A 60 1.75 -8.16 -4.36
N ASP A 61 2.65 -9.07 -3.98
CA ASP A 61 2.28 -10.42 -3.52
C ASP A 61 1.83 -10.37 -2.04
N VAL A 62 0.61 -9.87 -1.82
CA VAL A 62 0.00 -9.81 -0.50
C VAL A 62 -0.75 -11.11 -0.21
N LEU A 63 -0.25 -11.89 0.74
CA LEU A 63 -0.87 -13.15 1.15
C LEU A 63 -2.31 -12.92 1.63
N GLN A 64 -3.26 -13.62 1.00
CA GLN A 64 -4.67 -13.62 1.39
C GLN A 64 -4.95 -14.80 2.31
N GLU A 65 -5.16 -14.53 3.59
CA GLU A 65 -5.58 -15.55 4.55
C GLU A 65 -7.11 -15.64 4.58
N THR A 66 -7.62 -16.79 4.20
CA THR A 66 -9.06 -16.97 3.89
C THR A 66 -9.98 -17.10 5.10
N HIS A 67 -9.51 -17.21 6.36
CA HIS A 67 -10.42 -17.56 7.46
C HIS A 67 -10.30 -16.83 8.81
N PRO A 68 -9.21 -16.22 9.25
CA PRO A 68 -9.19 -15.65 10.59
C PRO A 68 -10.06 -14.40 10.75
N PHE A 69 -10.41 -13.74 9.64
CA PHE A 69 -11.02 -12.39 9.68
C PHE A 69 -12.51 -12.35 9.37
N GLY A 70 -13.10 -13.47 8.93
CA GLY A 70 -14.53 -13.58 8.58
C GLY A 70 -14.81 -13.43 7.07
N ALA A 71 -16.07 -13.67 6.71
CA ALA A 71 -16.53 -13.72 5.33
C ALA A 71 -16.32 -12.37 4.60
N GLY A 72 -15.92 -12.45 3.33
CA GLY A 72 -15.73 -11.31 2.43
C GLY A 72 -14.59 -10.37 2.81
N LYS A 73 -13.72 -10.74 3.75
CA LYS A 73 -12.59 -9.93 4.19
C LYS A 73 -11.30 -10.32 3.47
N TYR A 74 -10.62 -9.30 2.95
CA TYR A 74 -9.39 -9.44 2.20
C TYR A 74 -8.31 -8.50 2.74
N THR A 75 -7.08 -8.97 2.77
CA THR A 75 -5.93 -8.15 3.18
C THR A 75 -5.56 -7.20 2.05
N VAL A 76 -5.53 -5.90 2.33
CA VAL A 76 -5.05 -4.88 1.41
C VAL A 76 -3.53 -4.74 1.52
N LEU A 77 -3.03 -4.65 2.73
CA LEU A 77 -1.60 -4.51 3.01
C LEU A 77 -1.31 -4.93 4.45
N ASN A 78 -0.04 -5.25 4.74
CA ASN A 78 0.43 -5.62 6.06
C ASN A 78 1.88 -5.18 6.29
N ASP A 79 2.41 -5.38 7.50
CA ASP A 79 3.75 -4.94 7.91
C ASP A 79 4.90 -5.61 7.14
N SER A 80 4.67 -6.65 6.35
CA SER A 80 5.71 -7.21 5.45
C SER A 80 6.14 -6.20 4.37
N PHE A 81 5.34 -5.16 4.12
CA PHE A 81 5.57 -4.16 3.08
C PHE A 81 6.13 -2.84 3.61
N THR A 82 6.55 -2.75 4.87
CA THR A 82 7.10 -1.51 5.45
C THR A 82 8.26 -0.94 4.65
N GLN A 83 9.08 -1.78 4.03
CA GLN A 83 10.29 -1.36 3.33
C GLN A 83 10.02 -0.63 2.00
N MET A 84 8.82 -0.78 1.42
CA MET A 84 8.45 -0.07 0.20
C MET A 84 8.18 1.42 0.43
N PHE A 85 7.91 1.82 1.68
CA PHE A 85 7.59 3.20 2.03
C PHE A 85 8.82 3.99 2.46
N CYS A 86 8.78 5.31 2.29
CA CYS A 86 9.78 6.21 2.85
C CYS A 86 9.57 6.36 4.36
N ALA A 87 10.66 6.33 5.14
CA ALA A 87 10.63 6.67 6.58
C ALA A 87 10.22 8.13 6.86
N CYS A 88 10.02 8.94 5.84
CA CYS A 88 9.57 10.32 5.93
C CYS A 88 8.05 10.47 6.20
N GLY A 89 7.31 9.38 6.30
CA GLY A 89 5.87 9.39 6.56
C GLY A 89 5.00 9.84 5.37
N THR A 90 5.58 10.04 4.18
CA THR A 90 4.82 10.42 2.98
C THR A 90 3.87 9.29 2.58
N PRO A 91 2.54 9.55 2.50
CA PRO A 91 1.61 8.53 2.07
C PRO A 91 1.79 8.14 0.61
N GLU A 92 1.67 6.83 0.33
CA GLU A 92 1.68 6.28 -1.02
C GLU A 92 0.38 5.55 -1.31
N LYS A 93 -0.01 5.54 -2.59
CA LYS A 93 -1.25 4.95 -3.03
C LYS A 93 -1.07 3.46 -3.31
N ILE A 94 -2.05 2.68 -2.85
CA ILE A 94 -2.20 1.25 -3.12
C ILE A 94 -3.55 1.04 -3.80
N TYR A 95 -3.54 0.30 -4.90
CA TYR A 95 -4.73 -0.08 -5.66
C TYR A 95 -5.11 -1.52 -5.33
N PHE A 96 -6.36 -1.73 -4.98
CA PHE A 96 -6.93 -3.04 -4.70
C PHE A 96 -8.00 -3.36 -5.74
N SER A 97 -7.98 -4.58 -6.25
CA SER A 97 -8.99 -5.11 -7.15
C SER A 97 -9.38 -6.53 -6.73
N ALA A 98 -10.65 -6.81 -6.67
CA ALA A 98 -11.21 -8.13 -6.40
C ALA A 98 -12.20 -8.50 -7.49
N THR A 99 -12.14 -9.74 -7.99
CA THR A 99 -13.04 -10.20 -9.07
C THR A 99 -13.48 -11.65 -8.89
N ASP A 100 -14.69 -11.95 -9.30
CA ASP A 100 -15.21 -13.33 -9.48
C ASP A 100 -15.12 -13.81 -10.94
N GLY A 101 -14.43 -13.03 -11.79
CA GLY A 101 -14.31 -13.30 -13.23
C GLY A 101 -15.37 -12.58 -14.09
N SER A 102 -16.46 -12.10 -13.50
CA SER A 102 -17.54 -11.37 -14.19
C SER A 102 -17.75 -9.97 -13.66
N ARG A 103 -17.63 -9.82 -12.34
CA ARG A 103 -17.79 -8.56 -11.61
C ARG A 103 -16.47 -8.14 -10.98
N VAL A 104 -16.30 -6.86 -10.72
CA VAL A 104 -15.08 -6.31 -10.12
C VAL A 104 -15.43 -5.34 -9.01
N ALA A 105 -14.66 -5.39 -7.93
CA ALA A 105 -14.66 -4.37 -6.88
C ALA A 105 -13.27 -3.73 -6.85
N ASN A 106 -13.19 -2.41 -6.98
CA ASN A 106 -11.95 -1.66 -6.95
C ASN A 106 -11.93 -0.68 -5.78
N GLY A 107 -10.76 -0.50 -5.19
CA GLY A 107 -10.53 0.49 -4.14
C GLY A 107 -9.15 1.12 -4.23
N GLU A 108 -9.05 2.36 -3.79
CA GLU A 108 -7.79 3.07 -3.62
C GLU A 108 -7.57 3.33 -2.14
N PHE A 109 -6.36 3.07 -1.68
CA PHE A 109 -5.95 3.23 -0.29
C PHE A 109 -4.69 4.08 -0.22
N MET A 110 -4.52 4.82 0.86
CA MET A 110 -3.29 5.54 1.15
C MET A 110 -2.66 4.96 2.41
N PHE A 111 -1.39 4.62 2.32
CA PHE A 111 -0.60 4.10 3.43
C PHE A 111 0.71 4.87 3.57
N ASN A 112 1.25 4.90 4.76
CA ASN A 112 2.62 5.30 5.05
C ASN A 112 3.24 4.37 6.09
N THR A 113 4.51 4.59 6.41
CA THR A 113 5.16 3.99 7.58
C THR A 113 5.43 5.04 8.65
N ASP A 114 5.71 4.57 9.87
CA ASP A 114 6.37 5.36 10.89
C ASP A 114 7.85 5.65 10.50
N GLU A 115 8.51 6.51 11.27
CA GLU A 115 9.90 6.91 11.04
C GLU A 115 10.88 5.73 11.12
N CYS A 116 10.55 4.72 11.91
CA CYS A 116 11.35 3.50 12.11
C CYS A 116 11.07 2.41 11.07
N LYS A 117 10.09 2.58 10.19
CA LYS A 117 9.59 1.54 9.30
C LYS A 117 9.17 0.24 10.01
N CYS A 118 8.72 0.36 11.25
CA CYS A 118 8.26 -0.78 12.03
C CYS A 118 6.90 -1.25 11.58
N HIS A 119 6.00 -0.29 11.32
CA HIS A 119 4.61 -0.57 11.01
C HIS A 119 4.10 0.30 9.87
N ILE A 120 3.16 -0.25 9.09
CA ILE A 120 2.36 0.54 8.16
C ILE A 120 1.17 1.17 8.89
N ASN A 121 0.68 2.30 8.35
CA ASN A 121 -0.50 2.98 8.81
C ASN A 121 -1.43 3.26 7.63
N LYS A 122 -2.71 2.92 7.77
CA LYS A 122 -3.74 3.30 6.80
C LYS A 122 -4.10 4.77 7.04
N ILE A 123 -3.87 5.60 6.05
CA ILE A 123 -4.19 7.04 6.08
C ILE A 123 -5.61 7.26 5.57
N SER A 124 -5.99 6.56 4.50
CA SER A 124 -7.33 6.62 3.95
C SER A 124 -7.65 5.40 3.09
N GLY A 125 -8.90 5.25 2.73
CA GLY A 125 -9.43 4.19 1.89
C GLY A 125 -10.71 3.59 2.47
N PRO A 126 -11.54 2.95 1.65
CA PRO A 126 -12.81 2.39 2.06
C PRO A 126 -12.64 1.18 2.98
N ASP A 127 -13.60 0.97 3.89
CA ASP A 127 -13.67 -0.26 4.69
C ASP A 127 -14.51 -1.35 4.00
N THR A 128 -15.32 -0.94 3.01
CA THR A 128 -16.17 -1.86 2.24
C THR A 128 -16.18 -1.47 0.77
N LEU A 129 -16.11 -2.47 -0.10
CA LEU A 129 -16.19 -2.35 -1.56
C LEU A 129 -17.38 -3.16 -2.07
N SER A 130 -18.06 -2.63 -3.09
CA SER A 130 -19.18 -3.32 -3.74
C SER A 130 -18.71 -3.97 -5.04
N LEU A 131 -18.97 -5.27 -5.16
CA LEU A 131 -18.71 -6.06 -6.36
C LEU A 131 -19.81 -5.78 -7.40
N LYS A 132 -19.44 -5.19 -8.53
CA LYS A 132 -20.36 -4.72 -9.59
C LYS A 132 -19.98 -5.26 -10.96
#